data_9fcc28350590e6d44886979c3cb6b6c2
#
_entry.id   9fcc28350590e6d44886979c3cb6b6c2
#
_cell.length_a   1.000
_cell.length_b   1.000
_cell.length_c   1.000
_cell.angle_alpha   90.00
_cell.angle_beta   90.00
_cell.angle_gamma   90.00
#
_symmetry.space_group_name_H-M   'P 1'
#
loop_
_entity.id
_entity.type
_entity.pdbx_description
1 polymer ?
#
loop_
_entity_poly.entity_id
_entity_poly.type
_entity_poly.pdbx_seq_one_letter_code
_entity_poly.pdbx_strand_id
1 'polypeptide(L)'
;MADLTSKELNMKLNPREKDKLLVSMAAIVAQKRKERGVKLNYPEAVALITDFVIEGARDGRSVADLMEAGAHVVKLEDCMEGIAEMVTDVQVEATFPDGTKLVTVHQPIR
;
A
#
# COMPACT_ATOMS: atom_id res chain seq x y z
N MET A 1 -14.92 -19.02 20.06
CA MET A 1 -14.21 -17.83 19.60
C MET A 1 -14.90 -16.59 20.12
N ALA A 2 -14.16 -15.66 20.68
CA ALA A 2 -14.73 -14.43 21.18
C ALA A 2 -15.30 -13.63 20.02
N ASP A 3 -16.53 -13.13 20.21
CA ASP A 3 -17.20 -12.32 19.21
C ASP A 3 -16.73 -10.87 19.39
N LEU A 4 -15.79 -10.44 18.56
CA LEU A 4 -15.28 -9.08 18.62
C LEU A 4 -16.27 -8.14 17.97
N THR A 5 -16.91 -7.29 18.78
CA THR A 5 -17.83 -6.28 18.27
C THR A 5 -17.04 -5.13 17.62
N SER A 6 -17.68 -4.41 16.70
CA SER A 6 -17.10 -3.19 16.11
C SER A 6 -16.70 -2.19 17.19
N LYS A 7 -17.46 -2.15 18.30
CA LYS A 7 -17.19 -1.25 19.42
C LYS A 7 -15.85 -1.58 20.09
N GLU A 8 -15.54 -2.85 20.30
CA GLU A 8 -14.28 -3.26 20.90
C GLU A 8 -13.09 -2.94 20.01
N LEU A 9 -13.21 -3.19 18.71
CA LEU A 9 -12.18 -2.82 17.75
C LEU A 9 -12.00 -1.30 17.70
N ASN A 10 -13.10 -0.53 17.71
CA ASN A 10 -13.07 0.92 17.65
C ASN A 10 -12.41 1.56 18.86
N MET A 11 -12.49 0.94 20.04
CA MET A 11 -11.85 1.46 21.23
C MET A 11 -10.33 1.49 21.14
N LYS A 12 -9.73 0.66 20.28
CA LYS A 12 -8.29 0.50 20.18
C LYS A 12 -7.68 1.10 18.91
N LEU A 13 -8.51 1.33 17.90
CA LEU A 13 -8.04 1.83 16.61
C LEU A 13 -8.89 3.03 16.19
N ASN A 14 -8.22 4.14 15.80
CA ASN A 14 -8.90 5.25 15.17
C ASN A 14 -9.20 4.92 13.70
N PRO A 15 -10.04 5.74 13.00
CA PRO A 15 -10.39 5.46 11.61
C PRO A 15 -9.18 5.38 10.67
N ARG A 16 -8.18 6.22 10.89
CA ARG A 16 -6.95 6.23 10.08
C ARG A 16 -6.15 4.93 10.25
N GLU A 17 -6.05 4.43 11.46
CA GLU A 17 -5.39 3.16 11.74
C GLU A 17 -6.13 1.98 11.11
N LYS A 18 -7.47 2.02 11.12
CA LYS A 18 -8.29 1.01 10.45
C LYS A 18 -8.06 1.01 8.95
N ASP A 19 -8.01 2.18 8.33
CA ASP A 19 -7.77 2.30 6.89
C ASP A 19 -6.41 1.72 6.52
N LYS A 20 -5.39 2.00 7.30
CA LYS A 20 -4.05 1.44 7.08
C LYS A 20 -4.04 -0.08 7.23
N LEU A 21 -4.77 -0.60 8.22
CA LEU A 21 -4.90 -2.04 8.40
C LEU A 21 -5.59 -2.70 7.22
N LEU A 22 -6.65 -2.08 6.69
CA LEU A 22 -7.34 -2.59 5.51
C LEU A 22 -6.44 -2.59 4.27
N VAL A 23 -5.62 -1.56 4.11
CA VAL A 23 -4.64 -1.49 3.02
C VAL A 23 -3.64 -2.63 3.15
N SER A 24 -3.12 -2.89 4.34
CA SER A 24 -2.19 -4.00 4.59
C SER A 24 -2.82 -5.34 4.27
N MET A 25 -4.07 -5.56 4.65
CA MET A 25 -4.80 -6.78 4.31
C MET A 25 -4.97 -6.93 2.80
N ALA A 26 -5.35 -5.85 2.12
CA ALA A 26 -5.50 -5.84 0.67
C ALA A 26 -4.15 -6.16 -0.02
N ALA A 27 -3.05 -5.63 0.51
CA ALA A 27 -1.72 -5.90 -0.01
C ALA A 27 -1.33 -7.37 0.15
N ILE A 28 -1.65 -7.98 1.27
CA ILE A 28 -1.39 -9.41 1.50
C ILE A 28 -2.14 -10.26 0.46
N VAL A 29 -3.41 -9.96 0.24
CA VAL A 29 -4.23 -10.66 -0.76
C VAL A 29 -3.65 -10.45 -2.17
N ALA A 30 -3.30 -9.22 -2.52
CA ALA A 30 -2.72 -8.89 -3.81
C ALA A 30 -1.40 -9.63 -4.04
N GLN A 31 -0.55 -9.69 -3.00
CA GLN A 31 0.73 -10.40 -3.08
C GLN A 31 0.53 -11.89 -3.37
N LYS A 32 -0.42 -12.53 -2.74
CA LYS A 32 -0.74 -13.93 -2.98
C LYS A 32 -1.20 -14.17 -4.42
N ARG A 33 -1.98 -13.24 -4.96
CA ARG A 33 -2.43 -13.31 -6.36
C ARG A 33 -1.27 -13.14 -7.32
N LYS A 34 -0.43 -12.14 -7.05
CA LYS A 34 0.76 -11.88 -7.85
C LYS A 34 1.69 -13.11 -7.90
N GLU A 35 1.92 -13.75 -6.77
CA GLU A 35 2.75 -14.95 -6.67
C GLU A 35 2.21 -16.13 -7.49
N ARG A 36 0.89 -16.20 -7.68
CA ARG A 36 0.27 -17.22 -8.52
C ARG A 36 0.23 -16.84 -10.00
N GLY A 37 0.78 -15.70 -10.37
CA GLY A 37 0.72 -15.21 -11.74
C GLY A 37 -0.61 -14.60 -12.14
N VAL A 38 -1.50 -14.31 -11.18
CA VAL A 38 -2.76 -13.63 -11.45
C VAL A 38 -2.46 -12.15 -11.70
N LYS A 39 -2.95 -11.62 -12.82
CA LYS A 39 -2.74 -10.22 -13.15
C LYS A 39 -3.50 -9.31 -12.19
N LEU A 40 -2.81 -8.30 -11.69
CA LEU A 40 -3.36 -7.39 -10.69
C LEU A 40 -4.31 -6.37 -11.31
N ASN A 41 -5.39 -6.08 -10.61
CA ASN A 41 -6.30 -5.00 -10.95
C ASN A 41 -5.84 -3.70 -10.27
N TYR A 42 -6.61 -2.61 -10.47
CA TYR A 42 -6.27 -1.30 -9.94
C TYR A 42 -6.10 -1.29 -8.42
N PRO A 43 -7.11 -1.70 -7.61
CA PRO A 43 -6.95 -1.64 -6.15
C PRO A 43 -5.85 -2.55 -5.63
N GLU A 44 -5.59 -3.68 -6.27
CA GLU A 44 -4.52 -4.59 -5.86
C GLU A 44 -3.15 -3.96 -6.07
N ALA A 45 -2.93 -3.35 -7.23
CA ALA A 45 -1.66 -2.68 -7.52
C ALA A 45 -1.42 -1.51 -6.57
N VAL A 46 -2.43 -0.67 -6.36
CA VAL A 46 -2.33 0.48 -5.46
C VAL A 46 -2.08 0.03 -4.01
N ALA A 47 -2.74 -1.04 -3.56
CA ALA A 47 -2.54 -1.55 -2.21
C ALA A 47 -1.10 -2.00 -1.97
N LEU A 48 -0.50 -2.70 -2.92
CA LEU A 48 0.89 -3.15 -2.80
C LEU A 48 1.86 -1.98 -2.69
N ILE A 49 1.69 -0.96 -3.53
CA ILE A 49 2.56 0.22 -3.52
C ILE A 49 2.38 0.99 -2.21
N THR A 50 1.14 1.20 -1.80
CA THR A 50 0.81 1.94 -0.58
C THR A 50 1.38 1.26 0.66
N ASP A 51 1.20 -0.04 0.78
CA ASP A 51 1.71 -0.81 1.92
C ASP A 51 3.23 -0.78 1.97
N PHE A 52 3.89 -0.89 0.83
CA PHE A 52 5.35 -0.79 0.74
C PHE A 52 5.84 0.54 1.33
N VAL A 53 5.18 1.64 0.98
CA VAL A 53 5.54 2.97 1.48
C VAL A 53 5.29 3.08 2.99
N ILE A 54 4.14 2.61 3.46
CA ILE A 54 3.80 2.65 4.89
C ILE A 54 4.82 1.86 5.71
N GLU A 55 5.16 0.65 5.29
CA GLU A 55 6.10 -0.20 6.01
C GLU A 55 7.53 0.33 5.90
N GLY A 56 7.90 0.87 4.74
CA GLY A 56 9.21 1.50 4.57
C GLY A 56 9.40 2.71 5.48
N ALA A 57 8.36 3.53 5.66
CA ALA A 57 8.39 4.65 6.60
C ALA A 57 8.58 4.16 8.04
N ARG A 58 7.89 3.09 8.40
CA ARG A 58 8.01 2.47 9.72
C ARG A 58 9.43 1.95 9.96
N ASP A 59 10.07 1.44 8.92
CA ASP A 59 11.46 0.96 8.97
C ASP A 59 12.50 2.08 9.03
N GLY A 60 12.08 3.32 8.87
CA GLY A 60 12.98 4.46 8.92
C GLY A 60 13.62 4.84 7.59
N ARG A 61 13.12 4.35 6.47
CA ARG A 61 13.60 4.76 5.14
C ARG A 61 13.17 6.21 4.88
N SER A 62 13.95 6.91 4.07
CA SER A 62 13.64 8.32 3.75
C SER A 62 12.51 8.45 2.74
N VAL A 63 11.89 9.64 2.70
CA VAL A 63 10.88 9.95 1.68
C VAL A 63 11.45 9.77 0.28
N ALA A 64 12.66 10.30 0.02
CA ALA A 64 13.29 10.18 -1.30
C ALA A 64 13.54 8.72 -1.70
N ASP A 65 13.99 7.89 -0.76
CA ASP A 65 14.21 6.48 -1.00
C ASP A 65 12.91 5.75 -1.35
N LEU A 66 11.84 6.05 -0.61
CA LEU A 66 10.54 5.41 -0.85
C LEU A 66 9.88 5.88 -2.14
N MET A 67 10.09 7.13 -2.54
CA MET A 67 9.61 7.64 -3.84
C MET A 67 10.23 6.85 -5.00
N GLU A 68 11.50 6.55 -4.92
CA GLU A 68 12.18 5.78 -5.94
C GLU A 68 11.84 4.28 -5.85
N ALA A 69 12.00 3.69 -4.68
CA ALA A 69 11.77 2.26 -4.51
C ALA A 69 10.31 1.87 -4.74
N GLY A 70 9.37 2.75 -4.44
CA GLY A 70 7.94 2.52 -4.67
C GLY A 70 7.59 2.32 -6.14
N ALA A 71 8.42 2.82 -7.05
CA ALA A 71 8.22 2.66 -8.50
C ALA A 71 8.74 1.30 -9.02
N HIS A 72 9.20 0.43 -8.13
CA HIS A 72 9.72 -0.90 -8.49
C HIS A 72 8.99 -2.03 -7.76
N VAL A 73 7.90 -1.73 -7.07
CA VAL A 73 7.12 -2.72 -6.30
C VAL A 73 6.28 -3.57 -7.22
N VAL A 74 5.59 -2.94 -8.16
CA VAL A 74 4.68 -3.60 -9.10
C VAL A 74 5.17 -3.31 -10.52
N LYS A 75 5.42 -4.38 -11.27
CA LYS A 75 5.89 -4.25 -12.66
C LYS A 75 4.70 -4.19 -13.62
N LEU A 76 4.92 -3.61 -14.79
CA LEU A 76 3.91 -3.57 -15.85
C LEU A 76 3.37 -4.96 -16.15
N GLU A 77 4.23 -5.95 -16.22
CA GLU A 77 3.86 -7.34 -16.52
C GLU A 77 3.01 -8.02 -15.43
N ASP A 78 3.00 -7.47 -14.22
CA ASP A 78 2.21 -8.00 -13.11
C ASP A 78 0.75 -7.57 -13.18
N CYS A 79 0.42 -6.61 -14.02
CA CYS A 79 -0.88 -5.95 -14.04
C CYS A 79 -1.73 -6.33 -15.25
N MET A 80 -3.05 -6.22 -15.09
CA MET A 80 -3.97 -6.29 -16.20
C MET A 80 -3.69 -5.14 -17.16
N GLU A 81 -4.05 -5.32 -18.43
CA GLU A 81 -3.89 -4.29 -19.44
C GLU A 81 -4.61 -3.00 -19.04
N GLY A 82 -3.97 -1.87 -19.22
CA GLY A 82 -4.52 -0.55 -18.92
C GLY A 82 -4.30 -0.06 -17.49
N ILE A 83 -3.86 -0.92 -16.58
CA ILE A 83 -3.69 -0.52 -15.18
C ILE A 83 -2.57 0.49 -15.01
N ALA A 84 -1.45 0.32 -15.70
CA ALA A 84 -0.31 1.24 -15.57
C ALA A 84 -0.70 2.67 -15.95
N GLU A 85 -1.52 2.82 -16.99
CA GLU A 85 -1.99 4.13 -17.45
C GLU A 85 -3.00 4.75 -16.48
N MET A 86 -3.74 3.94 -15.72
CA MET A 86 -4.69 4.43 -14.73
C MET A 86 -4.01 4.90 -13.44
N VAL A 87 -2.84 4.35 -13.12
CA VAL A 87 -2.12 4.66 -11.88
C VAL A 87 -0.97 5.61 -12.21
N THR A 88 -1.29 6.91 -12.35
CA THR A 88 -0.28 7.93 -12.67
C THR A 88 0.59 8.27 -11.46
N ASP A 89 -0.03 8.39 -10.30
CA ASP A 89 0.64 8.66 -9.03
C ASP A 89 -0.03 7.89 -7.92
N VAL A 90 0.76 7.51 -6.92
CA VAL A 90 0.24 7.00 -5.65
C VAL A 90 0.73 7.93 -4.55
N GLN A 91 -0.19 8.54 -3.83
CA GLN A 91 0.12 9.44 -2.72
C GLN A 91 -0.21 8.73 -1.41
N VAL A 92 0.77 8.67 -0.53
CA VAL A 92 0.63 7.96 0.74
C VAL A 92 1.03 8.87 1.89
N GLU A 93 0.12 9.06 2.84
CA GLU A 93 0.45 9.69 4.11
C GLU A 93 0.99 8.61 5.03
N ALA A 94 2.27 8.67 5.36
CA ALA A 94 2.95 7.65 6.15
C ALA A 94 3.60 8.25 7.38
N THR A 95 3.71 7.45 8.41
CA THR A 95 4.33 7.87 9.69
C THR A 95 5.76 7.39 9.75
N PHE A 96 6.67 8.35 9.68
CA PHE A 96 8.11 8.15 9.82
C PHE A 96 8.51 8.28 11.29
N PRO A 97 9.73 7.87 11.67
CA PRO A 97 10.19 8.06 13.07
C PRO A 97 10.12 9.51 13.55
N ASP A 98 10.26 10.48 12.64
CA ASP A 98 10.24 11.92 12.97
C ASP A 98 8.92 12.60 12.61
N GLY A 99 7.88 11.85 12.30
CA GLY A 99 6.55 12.40 12.07
C GLY A 99 5.88 11.94 10.80
N THR A 100 4.66 12.43 10.59
CA THR A 100 3.84 12.07 9.42
C THR A 100 4.23 12.92 8.22
N LYS A 101 4.42 12.29 7.07
CA LYS A 101 4.81 12.95 5.82
C LYS A 101 4.03 12.36 4.66
N LEU A 102 3.85 13.16 3.61
CA LEU A 102 3.25 12.70 2.36
C LEU A 102 4.36 12.20 1.42
N VAL A 103 4.18 10.98 0.92
CA VAL A 103 5.07 10.39 -0.08
C VAL A 103 4.30 10.25 -1.38
N THR A 104 4.83 10.79 -2.48
CA THR A 104 4.23 10.63 -3.80
C THR A 104 5.14 9.75 -4.65
N VAL A 105 4.58 8.64 -5.13
CA VAL A 105 5.29 7.77 -6.07
C VAL A 105 4.76 8.05 -7.46
N HIS A 106 5.60 8.61 -8.32
CA HIS A 106 5.23 8.98 -9.69
C HIS A 106 5.39 7.80 -10.64
N GLN A 107 4.40 7.61 -11.51
CA GLN A 107 4.40 6.53 -12.51
C GLN A 107 4.91 5.22 -11.91
N PRO A 108 4.21 4.71 -10.90
CA PRO A 108 4.75 3.61 -10.09
C PRO A 108 4.79 2.25 -10.78
N ILE A 109 4.09 2.10 -11.90
CA ILE A 109 4.03 0.83 -12.64
C ILE A 109 4.72 1.00 -13.99
N ARG A 110 5.84 0.31 -14.14
CA ARG A 110 6.71 0.45 -15.33
C ARG A 110 7.11 -0.88 -15.93
#